data_a104c360a63e1fea8aae4de9c6ee2d8a
#
_entry.id   a104c360a63e1fea8aae4de9c6ee2d8a
#
_cell.length_a   1.000
_cell.length_b   1.000
_cell.length_c   1.000
_cell.angle_alpha   90.00
_cell.angle_beta   90.00
_cell.angle_gamma   90.00
#
_symmetry.space_group_name_H-M   'P 1'
#
loop_
_entity.id
_entity.type
_entity.pdbx_description
1 polymer ?
#
loop_
_entity_poly.entity_id
_entity_poly.type
_entity_poly.pdbx_seq_one_letter_code
_entity_poly.pdbx_strand_id
1 'polypeptide(L)'
;MWGIVIIQVLTAFSVVTFTGVSLGADHGPGVPISQYVSRNSDEASIIQLIRTVGEGWARKDIDHIMSAYAPDAAQRAWNDPSVMIDYEGIRNEALGAFRDPKIGSVQFDDWIQRIYIVNNSAVVEINQRFHGWGGDHYYRDFWMFARRQGQWRLVRYDYEPQPPFDIDRH
;
A
#
# COMPACT_ATOMS: atom_id res chain seq x y z
N MET A 1 8.18 44.18 30.36
CA MET A 1 7.16 43.73 29.37
C MET A 1 7.91 43.09 28.23
N TRP A 2 7.97 41.78 28.16
CA TRP A 2 8.65 41.04 27.08
C TRP A 2 7.55 40.39 26.22
N GLY A 3 7.41 40.83 24.99
CA GLY A 3 6.45 40.28 24.06
C GLY A 3 6.98 38.98 23.45
N ILE A 4 6.23 37.90 23.62
CA ILE A 4 6.47 36.61 22.96
C ILE A 4 5.92 36.70 21.54
N VAL A 5 6.76 36.64 20.53
CA VAL A 5 6.37 36.50 19.13
C VAL A 5 6.19 35.00 18.84
N ILE A 6 4.95 34.56 18.69
CA ILE A 6 4.63 33.22 18.24
C ILE A 6 4.69 33.22 16.70
N ILE A 7 5.69 32.60 16.12
CA ILE A 7 5.74 32.33 14.69
C ILE A 7 4.94 31.07 14.42
N GLN A 8 3.72 31.22 13.90
CA GLN A 8 2.98 30.10 13.35
C GLN A 8 3.57 29.73 11.99
N VAL A 9 4.25 28.58 11.91
CA VAL A 9 4.63 27.98 10.65
C VAL A 9 3.40 27.25 10.09
N LEU A 10 2.69 27.94 9.19
CA LEU A 10 1.66 27.31 8.37
C LEU A 10 2.36 26.40 7.34
N THR A 11 2.41 25.11 7.60
CA THR A 11 2.71 24.12 6.58
C THR A 11 1.49 24.00 5.66
N ALA A 12 1.59 24.61 4.48
CA ALA A 12 0.59 24.45 3.43
C ALA A 12 0.64 23.01 2.90
N PHE A 13 -0.30 22.19 3.34
CA PHE A 13 -0.62 20.94 2.67
C PHE A 13 -1.34 21.28 1.36
N SER A 14 -0.65 21.18 0.23
CA SER A 14 -1.30 21.19 -1.07
C SER A 14 -2.13 19.91 -1.19
N VAL A 15 -3.42 20.03 -1.01
CA VAL A 15 -4.39 18.98 -1.33
C VAL A 15 -4.44 18.89 -2.86
N VAL A 16 -3.77 17.89 -3.42
CA VAL A 16 -3.94 17.53 -4.83
C VAL A 16 -5.28 16.80 -4.92
N THR A 17 -6.33 17.54 -5.31
CA THR A 17 -7.61 16.94 -5.66
C THR A 17 -7.47 16.25 -7.02
N PHE A 18 -7.36 14.94 -7.02
CA PHE A 18 -7.55 14.15 -8.22
C PHE A 18 -9.04 14.19 -8.60
N THR A 19 -9.38 15.02 -9.59
CA THR A 19 -10.66 14.90 -10.27
C THR A 19 -10.66 13.57 -11.02
N GLY A 20 -11.44 12.63 -10.50
CA GLY A 20 -11.56 11.29 -11.07
C GLY A 20 -12.06 11.36 -12.52
N VAL A 21 -11.19 11.03 -13.45
CA VAL A 21 -11.62 10.57 -14.76
C VAL A 21 -12.09 9.14 -14.54
N SER A 22 -13.41 8.96 -14.48
CA SER A 22 -14.04 7.64 -14.60
C SER A 22 -13.74 7.11 -15.99
N LEU A 23 -12.63 6.40 -16.13
CA LEU A 23 -12.38 5.60 -17.30
C LEU A 23 -13.14 4.28 -17.10
N GLY A 24 -14.10 4.05 -17.98
CA GLY A 24 -15.01 2.93 -17.97
C GLY A 24 -14.31 1.57 -17.80
N ALA A 25 -15.04 0.70 -17.14
CA ALA A 25 -14.72 -0.70 -16.91
C ALA A 25 -14.37 -1.41 -18.22
N ASP A 26 -13.16 -1.88 -18.34
CA ASP A 26 -12.74 -3.14 -18.96
C ASP A 26 -11.19 -3.24 -18.95
N HIS A 27 -10.58 -2.96 -17.82
CA HIS A 27 -9.15 -3.23 -17.67
C HIS A 27 -9.03 -4.60 -16.99
N GLY A 28 -8.39 -5.56 -17.68
CA GLY A 28 -7.96 -6.82 -17.10
C GLY A 28 -7.16 -6.58 -15.79
N PRO A 29 -6.77 -7.63 -15.07
CA PRO A 29 -6.18 -7.51 -13.75
C PRO A 29 -4.89 -6.67 -13.69
N GLY A 30 -4.27 -6.37 -14.84
CA GLY A 30 -2.99 -5.66 -14.93
C GLY A 30 -1.81 -6.58 -15.18
N VAL A 31 -0.58 -6.11 -14.94
CA VAL A 31 0.63 -6.92 -15.12
C VAL A 31 0.97 -7.62 -13.80
N PRO A 32 1.06 -8.95 -13.75
CA PRO A 32 1.49 -9.66 -12.55
C PRO A 32 2.81 -9.10 -12.04
N ILE A 33 2.92 -8.86 -10.72
CA ILE A 33 4.13 -8.27 -10.13
C ILE A 33 5.38 -9.11 -10.41
N SER A 34 5.23 -10.42 -10.55
CA SER A 34 6.31 -11.35 -10.89
C SER A 34 6.86 -11.15 -12.32
N GLN A 35 6.03 -10.59 -13.21
CA GLN A 35 6.35 -10.34 -14.63
C GLN A 35 6.60 -8.86 -14.91
N TYR A 36 6.41 -7.98 -13.91
CA TYR A 36 6.55 -6.55 -14.10
C TYR A 36 8.00 -6.17 -14.36
N VAL A 37 8.24 -5.50 -15.49
CA VAL A 37 9.55 -4.98 -15.89
C VAL A 37 9.61 -3.50 -15.55
N SER A 38 10.44 -3.16 -14.56
CA SER A 38 10.61 -1.77 -14.11
C SER A 38 11.29 -0.91 -15.17
N ARG A 39 10.75 0.28 -15.43
CA ARG A 39 11.26 1.23 -16.44
C ARG A 39 12.51 1.99 -15.97
N ASN A 40 12.73 2.05 -14.65
CA ASN A 40 13.86 2.75 -14.02
C ASN A 40 14.12 2.23 -12.60
N SER A 41 15.18 2.72 -11.96
CA SER A 41 15.60 2.32 -10.62
C SER A 41 14.59 2.67 -9.52
N ASP A 42 13.81 3.73 -9.69
CA ASP A 42 12.78 4.12 -8.72
C ASP A 42 11.63 3.13 -8.71
N GLU A 43 11.14 2.76 -9.89
CA GLU A 43 10.14 1.70 -10.00
C GLU A 43 10.65 0.37 -9.45
N ALA A 44 11.89 -0.01 -9.79
CA ALA A 44 12.48 -1.23 -9.26
C ALA A 44 12.50 -1.25 -7.73
N SER A 45 12.86 -0.13 -7.11
CA SER A 45 12.87 0.01 -5.66
C SER A 45 11.46 -0.08 -5.06
N ILE A 46 10.47 0.57 -5.67
CA ILE A 46 9.08 0.56 -5.23
C ILE A 46 8.48 -0.86 -5.36
N ILE A 47 8.68 -1.52 -6.49
CA ILE A 47 8.22 -2.90 -6.72
C ILE A 47 8.86 -3.85 -5.70
N GLN A 48 10.14 -3.66 -5.37
CA GLN A 48 10.79 -4.47 -4.35
C GLN A 48 10.17 -4.28 -2.96
N LEU A 49 9.75 -3.06 -2.59
CA LEU A 49 9.05 -2.82 -1.32
C LEU A 49 7.70 -3.54 -1.27
N ILE A 50 6.93 -3.53 -2.36
CA ILE A 50 5.66 -4.27 -2.44
C ILE A 50 5.90 -5.77 -2.25
N ARG A 51 6.89 -6.33 -2.93
CA ARG A 51 7.29 -7.74 -2.76
C ARG A 51 7.71 -8.04 -1.32
N THR A 52 8.48 -7.15 -0.70
CA THR A 52 8.90 -7.28 0.71
C THR A 52 7.71 -7.44 1.64
N VAL A 53 6.66 -6.63 1.46
CA VAL A 53 5.44 -6.75 2.25
C VAL A 53 4.75 -8.10 2.02
N GLY A 54 4.52 -8.49 0.76
CA GLY A 54 3.89 -9.77 0.41
C GLY A 54 4.67 -10.99 0.96
N GLU A 55 5.99 -10.98 0.81
CA GLU A 55 6.87 -12.03 1.36
C GLU A 55 6.84 -12.10 2.88
N GLY A 56 6.80 -10.95 3.55
CA GLY A 56 6.70 -10.87 5.01
C GLY A 56 5.37 -11.46 5.51
N TRP A 57 4.28 -11.17 4.83
CA TRP A 57 2.96 -11.75 5.12
C TRP A 57 2.97 -13.27 4.93
N ALA A 58 3.48 -13.78 3.81
CA ALA A 58 3.53 -15.21 3.52
C ALA A 58 4.35 -15.98 4.58
N ARG A 59 5.38 -15.34 5.14
CA ARG A 59 6.23 -15.92 6.20
C ARG A 59 5.80 -15.58 7.61
N LYS A 60 4.78 -14.73 7.78
CA LYS A 60 4.36 -14.15 9.07
C LYS A 60 5.51 -13.44 9.78
N ASP A 61 6.36 -12.78 9.02
CA ASP A 61 7.54 -12.04 9.49
C ASP A 61 7.21 -10.54 9.58
N ILE A 62 6.84 -10.10 10.79
CA ILE A 62 6.42 -8.73 11.02
C ILE A 62 7.54 -7.72 10.80
N ASP A 63 8.78 -8.06 11.15
CA ASP A 63 9.89 -7.13 11.00
C ASP A 63 10.26 -6.95 9.51
N HIS A 64 10.10 -8.00 8.72
CA HIS A 64 10.24 -7.92 7.27
C HIS A 64 9.17 -7.01 6.65
N ILE A 65 7.90 -7.18 7.01
CA ILE A 65 6.81 -6.29 6.57
C ILE A 65 7.12 -4.83 6.91
N MET A 66 7.41 -4.57 8.20
CA MET A 66 7.60 -3.20 8.71
C MET A 66 8.86 -2.53 8.15
N SER A 67 9.82 -3.29 7.63
CA SER A 67 11.01 -2.74 6.96
C SER A 67 10.66 -1.94 5.68
N ALA A 68 9.52 -2.21 5.05
CA ALA A 68 9.06 -1.46 3.88
C ALA A 68 8.38 -0.13 4.25
N TYR A 69 7.84 -0.02 5.46
CA TYR A 69 7.08 1.15 5.89
C TYR A 69 8.00 2.27 6.42
N ALA A 70 7.56 3.51 6.25
CA ALA A 70 8.14 4.66 6.93
C ALA A 70 7.65 4.71 8.38
N PRO A 71 8.44 5.27 9.33
CA PRO A 71 7.98 5.43 10.72
C PRO A 71 6.75 6.33 10.89
N ASP A 72 6.48 7.20 9.90
CA ASP A 72 5.32 8.09 9.82
C ASP A 72 4.20 7.52 8.92
N ALA A 73 4.23 6.22 8.64
CA ALA A 73 3.24 5.58 7.77
C ALA A 73 1.86 5.50 8.43
N ALA A 74 0.84 5.53 7.58
CA ALA A 74 -0.54 5.31 7.97
C ALA A 74 -1.23 4.32 7.04
N GLN A 75 -2.22 3.60 7.55
CA GLN A 75 -2.99 2.62 6.81
C GLN A 75 -4.46 2.69 7.22
N ARG A 76 -5.34 2.35 6.31
CA ARG A 76 -6.75 2.11 6.64
C ARG A 76 -6.86 0.80 7.42
N ALA A 77 -7.51 0.82 8.58
CA ALA A 77 -7.68 -0.37 9.42
C ALA A 77 -8.59 -1.42 8.72
N TRP A 78 -8.23 -2.69 8.81
CA TRP A 78 -8.99 -3.76 8.12
C TRP A 78 -10.33 -4.06 8.76
N ASN A 79 -10.43 -3.93 10.08
CA ASN A 79 -11.66 -4.18 10.83
C ASN A 79 -12.63 -2.99 10.81
N ASP A 80 -12.15 -1.79 10.53
CA ASP A 80 -12.93 -0.58 10.38
C ASP A 80 -12.33 0.37 9.33
N PRO A 81 -12.78 0.29 8.07
CA PRO A 81 -12.24 1.11 6.98
C PRO A 81 -12.40 2.62 7.15
N SER A 82 -13.18 3.08 8.14
CA SER A 82 -13.28 4.50 8.47
C SER A 82 -12.12 5.03 9.33
N VAL A 83 -11.34 4.12 9.91
CA VAL A 83 -10.23 4.43 10.83
C VAL A 83 -8.89 4.36 10.11
N MET A 84 -8.06 5.39 10.31
CA MET A 84 -6.64 5.36 9.93
C MET A 84 -5.82 4.97 11.15
N ILE A 85 -4.93 4.01 10.98
CA ILE A 85 -3.97 3.56 11.99
C ILE A 85 -2.55 3.99 11.59
N ASP A 86 -1.72 4.24 12.59
CA ASP A 86 -0.32 4.61 12.44
C ASP A 86 0.60 3.38 12.32
N TYR A 87 1.90 3.61 12.28
CA TYR A 87 2.93 2.56 12.17
C TYR A 87 2.76 1.44 13.21
N GLU A 88 2.52 1.78 14.48
CA GLU A 88 2.31 0.79 15.54
C GLU A 88 0.97 0.07 15.40
N GLY A 89 -0.06 0.77 14.96
CA GLY A 89 -1.36 0.19 14.63
C GLY A 89 -1.24 -0.84 13.51
N ILE A 90 -0.52 -0.53 12.43
CA ILE A 90 -0.24 -1.44 11.31
C ILE A 90 0.45 -2.71 11.81
N ARG A 91 1.50 -2.53 12.62
CA ARG A 91 2.24 -3.64 13.23
C ARG A 91 1.34 -4.53 14.08
N ASN A 92 0.50 -3.92 14.91
CA ASN A 92 -0.40 -4.64 15.82
C ASN A 92 -1.52 -5.38 15.06
N GLU A 93 -2.10 -4.80 14.00
CA GLU A 93 -3.06 -5.50 13.14
C GLU A 93 -2.44 -6.75 12.50
N ALA A 94 -1.24 -6.63 11.91
CA ALA A 94 -0.56 -7.77 11.32
C ALA A 94 -0.26 -8.87 12.34
N LEU A 95 0.24 -8.51 13.53
CA LEU A 95 0.46 -9.46 14.62
C LEU A 95 -0.84 -10.11 15.11
N GLY A 96 -1.94 -9.36 15.12
CA GLY A 96 -3.27 -9.88 15.43
C GLY A 96 -3.72 -10.91 14.41
N ALA A 97 -3.57 -10.60 13.12
CA ALA A 97 -3.88 -11.51 12.03
C ALA A 97 -3.04 -12.80 12.10
N PHE A 98 -1.74 -12.70 12.39
CA PHE A 98 -0.87 -13.89 12.49
C PHE A 98 -1.25 -14.84 13.63
N ARG A 99 -1.91 -14.33 14.68
CA ARG A 99 -2.41 -15.12 15.81
C ARG A 99 -3.79 -15.71 15.55
N ASP A 100 -4.51 -15.21 14.56
CA ASP A 100 -5.82 -15.76 14.21
C ASP A 100 -5.64 -17.13 13.50
N PRO A 101 -6.13 -18.24 14.10
CA PRO A 101 -6.00 -19.56 13.50
C PRO A 101 -6.76 -19.68 12.16
N LYS A 102 -7.72 -18.80 11.90
CA LYS A 102 -8.50 -18.79 10.67
C LYS A 102 -7.75 -18.22 9.47
N ILE A 103 -6.67 -17.46 9.69
CA ILE A 103 -5.95 -16.83 8.59
C ILE A 103 -5.29 -17.87 7.67
N GLY A 104 -4.85 -19.00 8.23
CA GLY A 104 -4.22 -20.07 7.48
C GLY A 104 -2.88 -19.65 6.84
N SER A 105 -2.64 -20.15 5.64
CA SER A 105 -1.56 -19.66 4.77
C SER A 105 -2.01 -18.35 4.12
N VAL A 106 -1.10 -17.39 4.04
CA VAL A 106 -1.34 -16.10 3.37
C VAL A 106 -0.59 -16.08 2.05
N GLN A 107 -1.30 -15.71 1.00
CA GLN A 107 -0.72 -15.48 -0.31
C GLN A 107 -1.35 -14.23 -0.92
N PHE A 108 -0.53 -13.43 -1.56
CA PHE A 108 -0.97 -12.30 -2.38
C PHE A 108 -0.62 -12.57 -3.83
N ASP A 109 -1.59 -12.36 -4.70
CA ASP A 109 -1.36 -12.22 -6.13
C ASP A 109 -1.65 -10.76 -6.48
N ASP A 110 -0.62 -10.06 -6.90
CA ASP A 110 -0.64 -8.63 -7.18
C ASP A 110 -0.49 -8.39 -8.67
N TRP A 111 -1.37 -7.55 -9.23
CA TRP A 111 -1.32 -7.08 -10.61
C TRP A 111 -1.19 -5.57 -10.63
N ILE A 112 -0.03 -5.10 -11.12
CA ILE A 112 0.24 -3.67 -11.25
C ILE A 112 -0.63 -3.08 -12.36
N GLN A 113 -1.48 -2.15 -11.98
CA GLN A 113 -2.32 -1.38 -12.92
C GLN A 113 -1.55 -0.15 -13.42
N ARG A 114 -1.02 0.62 -12.49
CA ARG A 114 -0.35 1.90 -12.80
C ARG A 114 0.70 2.22 -11.74
N ILE A 115 1.77 2.87 -12.19
CA ILE A 115 2.77 3.48 -11.31
C ILE A 115 2.95 4.93 -11.75
N TYR A 116 2.71 5.85 -10.83
CA TYR A 116 2.96 7.27 -10.99
C TYR A 116 4.08 7.68 -10.05
N ILE A 117 5.14 8.28 -10.59
CA ILE A 117 6.26 8.82 -9.81
C ILE A 117 6.38 10.30 -10.16
N VAL A 118 6.30 11.15 -9.13
CA VAL A 118 6.48 12.60 -9.26
C VAL A 118 7.44 13.06 -8.15
N ASN A 119 8.62 13.48 -8.53
CA ASN A 119 9.68 13.91 -7.60
C ASN A 119 9.98 12.83 -6.53
N ASN A 120 9.67 13.11 -5.28
CA ASN A 120 9.93 12.25 -4.13
C ASN A 120 8.68 11.48 -3.66
N SER A 121 7.66 11.39 -4.49
CA SER A 121 6.40 10.70 -4.18
C SER A 121 6.02 9.76 -5.31
N ALA A 122 5.40 8.64 -4.95
CA ALA A 122 4.84 7.71 -5.91
C ALA A 122 3.51 7.15 -5.42
N VAL A 123 2.66 6.80 -6.39
CA VAL A 123 1.42 6.04 -6.16
C VAL A 123 1.44 4.84 -7.07
N VAL A 124 1.18 3.68 -6.51
CA VAL A 124 0.99 2.43 -7.24
C VAL A 124 -0.44 1.95 -7.02
N GLU A 125 -1.13 1.73 -8.13
CA GLU A 125 -2.45 1.12 -8.15
C GLU A 125 -2.29 -0.37 -8.48
N ILE A 126 -2.84 -1.23 -7.64
CA ILE A 126 -2.71 -2.68 -7.71
C ILE A 126 -4.10 -3.30 -7.63
N ASN A 127 -4.41 -4.25 -8.51
CA ASN A 127 -5.45 -5.22 -8.21
C ASN A 127 -4.83 -6.39 -7.46
N GLN A 128 -5.42 -6.76 -6.34
CA GLN A 128 -4.88 -7.79 -5.46
C GLN A 128 -5.91 -8.88 -5.23
N ARG A 129 -5.46 -10.14 -5.30
CA ARG A 129 -6.16 -11.27 -4.70
C ARG A 129 -5.40 -11.68 -3.45
N PHE A 130 -6.05 -11.53 -2.32
CA PHE A 130 -5.57 -12.03 -1.05
C PHE A 130 -6.20 -13.39 -0.76
N HIS A 131 -5.37 -14.39 -0.56
CA HIS A 131 -5.81 -15.70 -0.09
C HIS A 131 -5.54 -15.85 1.40
N GLY A 132 -6.61 -16.02 2.18
CA GLY A 132 -6.56 -16.13 3.64
C GLY A 132 -7.96 -16.16 4.23
N TRP A 133 -8.09 -16.39 5.54
CA TRP A 133 -9.37 -16.53 6.25
C TRP A 133 -10.37 -17.45 5.54
N GLY A 134 -9.87 -18.54 4.94
CA GLY A 134 -10.69 -19.59 4.32
C GLY A 134 -11.21 -19.25 2.91
N GLY A 135 -10.69 -18.25 2.24
CA GLY A 135 -11.09 -17.91 0.88
C GLY A 135 -10.22 -16.88 0.20
N ASP A 136 -10.68 -16.51 -1.00
CA ASP A 136 -10.09 -15.44 -1.80
C ASP A 136 -10.87 -14.14 -1.58
N HIS A 137 -10.14 -13.07 -1.36
CA HIS A 137 -10.66 -11.72 -1.21
C HIS A 137 -9.99 -10.85 -2.27
N TYR A 138 -10.76 -9.97 -2.89
CA TYR A 138 -10.30 -9.16 -4.00
C TYR A 138 -10.33 -7.69 -3.62
N TYR A 139 -9.23 -6.97 -3.92
CA TYR A 139 -9.06 -5.57 -3.57
C TYR A 139 -8.47 -4.79 -4.74
N ARG A 140 -8.78 -3.51 -4.74
CA ARG A 140 -8.05 -2.49 -5.48
C ARG A 140 -7.29 -1.67 -4.46
N ASP A 141 -5.99 -1.73 -4.54
CA ASP A 141 -5.08 -1.15 -3.57
C ASP A 141 -4.41 0.10 -4.11
N PHE A 142 -4.19 1.04 -3.22
CA PHE A 142 -3.46 2.27 -3.48
C PHE A 142 -2.29 2.36 -2.50
N TRP A 143 -1.10 2.10 -3.02
CA TRP A 143 0.14 2.13 -2.27
C TRP A 143 0.87 3.44 -2.53
N MET A 144 1.05 4.27 -1.51
CA MET A 144 1.70 5.56 -1.61
C MET A 144 3.08 5.51 -0.99
N PHE A 145 4.07 5.86 -1.79
CA PHE A 145 5.47 5.85 -1.39
C PHE A 145 6.02 7.27 -1.35
N ALA A 146 6.99 7.51 -0.46
CA ALA A 146 7.77 8.73 -0.44
C ALA A 146 9.24 8.43 -0.18
N ARG A 147 10.13 9.32 -0.65
CA ARG A 147 11.54 9.24 -0.28
C ARG A 147 11.72 9.77 1.13
N ARG A 148 12.32 8.93 1.99
CA ARG A 148 12.74 9.28 3.35
C ARG A 148 14.25 9.05 3.44
N GLN A 149 15.02 10.11 3.68
CA GLN A 149 16.49 10.04 3.71
C GLN A 149 17.09 9.40 2.45
N GLY A 150 16.55 9.75 1.28
CA GLY A 150 17.02 9.25 -0.02
C GLY A 150 16.50 7.85 -0.41
N GLN A 151 15.78 7.15 0.46
CA GLN A 151 15.23 5.81 0.19
C GLN A 151 13.70 5.87 0.04
N TRP A 152 13.16 5.08 -0.88
CA TRP A 152 11.72 4.88 -0.97
C TRP A 152 11.20 4.13 0.25
N ARG A 153 10.04 4.55 0.76
CA ARG A 153 9.31 3.91 1.86
C ARG A 153 7.81 4.01 1.62
N LEU A 154 7.08 3.00 2.01
CA LEU A 154 5.62 3.02 2.04
C LEU A 154 5.16 3.96 3.15
N VAL A 155 4.42 5.01 2.79
CA VAL A 155 3.93 6.04 3.73
C VAL A 155 2.43 5.95 3.93
N ARG A 156 1.71 5.35 2.98
CA ARG A 156 0.27 5.13 3.11
C ARG A 156 -0.18 3.94 2.28
N TYR A 157 -1.08 3.17 2.85
CA TYR A 157 -1.78 2.10 2.19
C TYR A 157 -3.29 2.29 2.37
N ASP A 158 -4.01 2.26 1.26
CA ASP A 158 -5.47 2.31 1.17
C ASP A 158 -5.95 1.17 0.28
N TYR A 159 -7.16 0.67 0.53
CA TYR A 159 -7.74 -0.41 -0.24
C TYR A 159 -9.25 -0.26 -0.41
N GLU A 160 -9.77 -0.84 -1.49
CA GLU A 160 -11.20 -0.93 -1.77
C GLU A 160 -11.56 -2.38 -2.08
N PRO A 161 -12.49 -3.01 -1.33
CA PRO A 161 -12.99 -4.33 -1.69
C PRO A 161 -13.57 -4.34 -3.10
N GLN A 162 -13.28 -5.38 -3.85
CA GLN A 162 -13.75 -5.56 -5.23
C GLN A 162 -14.51 -6.88 -5.38
N PRO A 163 -15.42 -7.00 -6.35
CA PRO A 163 -15.90 -8.30 -6.80
C PRO A 163 -14.73 -9.10 -7.40
N PRO A 164 -14.84 -10.45 -7.44
CA PRO A 164 -13.85 -11.26 -8.15
C PRO A 164 -13.66 -10.77 -9.57
N PHE A 165 -12.40 -10.56 -9.97
CA PHE A 165 -12.04 -10.20 -11.34
C PHE A 165 -11.44 -11.41 -12.07
N ASP A 166 -11.63 -11.41 -13.38
CA ASP A 166 -11.15 -12.49 -14.24
C ASP A 166 -9.65 -12.38 -14.43
N ILE A 167 -8.91 -13.28 -13.78
CA ILE A 167 -7.43 -13.34 -13.82
C ILE A 167 -6.91 -13.91 -15.14
N ASP A 168 -7.75 -14.60 -15.91
CA ASP A 168 -7.36 -15.29 -17.14
C ASP A 168 -7.53 -14.42 -18.40
N ARG A 169 -8.10 -13.22 -18.25
CA ARG A 169 -8.18 -12.24 -19.34
C ARG A 169 -6.89 -11.47 -19.51
N HIS A 170 -6.02 -11.96 -20.37
CA HIS A 170 -4.81 -11.28 -20.84
C HIS A 170 -4.96 -10.85 -22.31
#